data_df364330479ce1ffaacefffa5eec51f5
#
_entry.id   df364330479ce1ffaacefffa5eec51f5
#
_cell.length_a   1.000
_cell.length_b   1.000
_cell.length_c   1.000
_cell.angle_alpha   90.00
_cell.angle_beta   90.00
_cell.angle_gamma   90.00
#
_symmetry.space_group_name_H-M   'P 1'
#
loop_
_entity.id
_entity.type
_entity.pdbx_description
1 polymer ?
#
loop_
_entity_poly.entity_id
_entity_poly.type
_entity_poly.pdbx_seq_one_letter_code
_entity_poly.pdbx_strand_id
1 'polypeptide(L)'
;MSNYSQAAWKAQQDRNDQLIADSKYMRPSVTSQVLPLQIDVGGTETLDTKQIATLQALEIEAARISISSLASLATIGELDHLGGGLDLIPSLMLTLAATDYDKVHYTIENAHASIGYYSSLGALGFLDRDSVVHQFRRGLDVPGHVSWVPGGTQLNGGRLGVMIPVAAGQAMGMRARNPQSWVVCHCGDAGWIAGQALNGFNAADIGNLPLTFVMQRNGIQLSDSNKNVMDKDPRPIVEAMGVEIIETTSLFDTAEMFQAYKQANARAMEGRPTMIYPTGYSSADGTKVDFNWLAERFGIAAEVEAITSKHGVSMYQEIWVPGAMMSYRDIGPMLECLLLVNDLPGGEG
;
A
#
# COMPACT_ATOMS: atom_id res chain seq x y z
N MET A 1 -20.41 -0.63 16.64
CA MET A 1 -18.98 -0.72 17.04
C MET A 1 -18.92 -1.37 18.40
N SER A 2 -18.04 -2.35 18.61
CA SER A 2 -17.81 -2.87 19.95
C SER A 2 -17.14 -1.79 20.80
N ASN A 3 -17.43 -1.75 22.10
CA ASN A 3 -16.79 -0.81 23.05
C ASN A 3 -15.25 -0.93 23.02
N TYR A 4 -14.75 -2.09 22.64
CA TYR A 4 -13.34 -2.38 22.49
C TYR A 4 -12.70 -1.59 21.35
N SER A 5 -13.30 -1.57 20.17
CA SER A 5 -12.79 -0.83 19.01
C SER A 5 -12.70 0.67 19.27
N GLN A 6 -13.66 1.22 20.02
CA GLN A 6 -13.65 2.64 20.38
C GLN A 6 -12.52 2.99 21.37
N ALA A 7 -12.26 2.11 22.33
CA ALA A 7 -11.18 2.30 23.30
C ALA A 7 -9.80 2.22 22.64
N ALA A 8 -9.57 1.22 21.77
CA ALA A 8 -8.32 1.06 21.03
C ALA A 8 -8.09 2.22 20.06
N TRP A 9 -9.14 2.63 19.35
CA TRP A 9 -9.12 3.81 18.49
C TRP A 9 -8.72 5.07 19.26
N LYS A 10 -9.37 5.33 20.40
CA LYS A 10 -9.02 6.48 21.24
C LYS A 10 -7.58 6.43 21.73
N ALA A 11 -7.11 5.28 22.17
CA ALA A 11 -5.72 5.12 22.61
C ALA A 11 -4.72 5.39 21.47
N GLN A 12 -5.05 4.98 20.23
CA GLN A 12 -4.24 5.30 19.07
C GLN A 12 -4.25 6.80 18.76
N GLN A 13 -5.41 7.46 18.82
CA GLN A 13 -5.49 8.91 18.66
C GLN A 13 -4.68 9.65 19.70
N ASP A 14 -4.88 9.32 20.99
CA ASP A 14 -4.16 9.98 22.10
C ASP A 14 -2.63 9.85 21.91
N ARG A 15 -2.15 8.69 21.46
CA ARG A 15 -0.73 8.48 21.14
C ARG A 15 -0.28 9.30 19.93
N ASN A 16 -1.09 9.36 18.88
CA ASN A 16 -0.79 10.15 17.70
C ASN A 16 -0.72 11.64 18.03
N ASP A 17 -1.69 12.15 18.79
CA ASP A 17 -1.73 13.54 19.23
C ASP A 17 -0.50 13.89 20.06
N GLN A 18 -0.07 12.98 20.95
CA GLN A 18 1.15 13.17 21.73
C GLN A 18 2.40 13.23 20.85
N LEU A 19 2.53 12.30 19.88
CA LEU A 19 3.66 12.28 18.98
C LEU A 19 3.71 13.52 18.07
N ILE A 20 2.55 14.03 17.64
CA ILE A 20 2.45 15.28 16.88
C ILE A 20 2.87 16.46 17.75
N ALA A 21 2.37 16.53 18.99
CA ALA A 21 2.70 17.60 19.92
C ALA A 21 4.20 17.65 20.27
N ASP A 22 4.84 16.48 20.38
CA ASP A 22 6.26 16.34 20.67
C ASP A 22 7.17 16.57 19.45
N SER A 23 6.63 16.55 18.24
CA SER A 23 7.39 16.67 17.00
C SER A 23 7.59 18.12 16.58
N LYS A 24 8.83 18.48 16.24
CA LYS A 24 9.15 19.78 15.63
C LYS A 24 8.70 19.89 14.17
N TYR A 25 8.43 18.76 13.53
CA TYR A 25 8.26 18.64 12.09
C TYR A 25 6.84 18.27 11.69
N MET A 26 6.11 17.57 12.57
CA MET A 26 4.73 17.21 12.29
C MET A 26 3.80 18.38 12.58
N ARG A 27 3.03 18.75 11.60
CA ARG A 27 1.97 19.74 11.75
C ARG A 27 0.66 19.01 12.02
N PRO A 28 -0.24 19.56 12.83
CA PRO A 28 -1.56 18.98 13.03
C PRO A 28 -2.38 19.11 11.73
N SER A 29 -2.19 18.16 10.82
CA SER A 29 -3.04 17.96 9.65
C SER A 29 -4.12 16.89 9.94
N VAL A 30 -4.26 16.50 11.20
CA VAL A 30 -5.06 15.37 11.62
C VAL A 30 -6.47 15.80 11.94
N THR A 31 -7.42 15.22 11.25
CA THR A 31 -8.81 15.26 11.69
C THR A 31 -9.10 14.00 12.52
N SER A 32 -9.58 14.18 13.75
CA SER A 32 -10.04 13.10 14.61
C SER A 32 -11.42 12.61 14.16
N GLN A 33 -11.51 11.95 13.02
CA GLN A 33 -12.77 11.38 12.55
C GLN A 33 -12.83 9.88 12.85
N VAL A 34 -14.01 9.43 13.23
CA VAL A 34 -14.31 8.00 13.37
C VAL A 34 -14.35 7.37 11.98
N LEU A 35 -13.73 6.20 11.82
CA LEU A 35 -13.84 5.43 10.59
C LEU A 35 -15.29 5.30 10.14
N PRO A 36 -15.62 5.65 8.88
CA PRO A 36 -17.00 5.58 8.38
C PRO A 36 -17.52 4.14 8.30
N LEU A 37 -16.61 3.17 8.28
CA LEU A 37 -16.93 1.76 8.27
C LEU A 37 -15.89 0.98 9.09
N GLN A 38 -16.35 0.11 9.96
CA GLN A 38 -15.53 -0.85 10.68
C GLN A 38 -16.09 -2.24 10.52
N ILE A 39 -15.23 -3.20 10.20
CA ILE A 39 -15.58 -4.58 9.91
C ILE A 39 -14.85 -5.51 10.88
N ASP A 40 -15.62 -6.29 11.63
CA ASP A 40 -15.09 -7.44 12.35
C ASP A 40 -14.96 -8.62 11.38
N VAL A 41 -13.75 -8.85 10.87
CA VAL A 41 -13.48 -9.90 9.88
C VAL A 41 -13.81 -11.29 10.41
N GLY A 42 -13.54 -11.54 11.70
CA GLY A 42 -13.83 -12.83 12.33
C GLY A 42 -15.32 -13.10 12.55
N GLY A 43 -16.07 -12.05 12.89
CA GLY A 43 -17.50 -12.14 13.21
C GLY A 43 -18.47 -11.90 12.04
N THR A 44 -17.99 -11.35 10.92
CA THR A 44 -18.81 -11.04 9.75
C THR A 44 -18.79 -12.19 8.76
N GLU A 45 -19.97 -12.70 8.36
CA GLU A 45 -20.06 -13.78 7.37
C GLU A 45 -19.80 -13.30 5.94
N THR A 46 -20.52 -12.26 5.53
CA THR A 46 -20.40 -11.62 4.21
C THR A 46 -20.61 -10.13 4.37
N LEU A 47 -20.01 -9.34 3.48
CA LEU A 47 -20.32 -7.93 3.38
C LEU A 47 -21.70 -7.73 2.77
N ASP A 48 -22.48 -6.83 3.33
CA ASP A 48 -23.73 -6.40 2.71
C ASP A 48 -23.48 -5.37 1.59
N THR A 49 -24.50 -5.12 0.79
CA THR A 49 -24.42 -4.18 -0.35
C THR A 49 -24.00 -2.77 0.08
N LYS A 50 -24.41 -2.33 1.28
CA LYS A 50 -24.06 -1.00 1.79
C LYS A 50 -22.60 -0.93 2.20
N GLN A 51 -22.07 -1.98 2.84
CA GLN A 51 -20.66 -2.06 3.21
C GLN A 51 -19.76 -2.06 1.97
N ILE A 52 -20.11 -2.86 0.96
CA ILE A 52 -19.38 -2.89 -0.33
C ILE A 52 -19.42 -1.50 -0.99
N ALA A 53 -20.59 -0.89 -1.11
CA ALA A 53 -20.72 0.44 -1.72
C ALA A 53 -19.93 1.51 -0.94
N THR A 54 -19.89 1.41 0.39
CA THR A 54 -19.10 2.34 1.22
C THR A 54 -17.61 2.19 0.97
N LEU A 55 -17.09 0.94 0.93
CA LEU A 55 -15.68 0.69 0.61
C LEU A 55 -15.32 1.23 -0.77
N GLN A 56 -16.13 0.93 -1.78
CA GLN A 56 -15.90 1.41 -3.14
C GLN A 56 -15.93 2.94 -3.25
N ALA A 57 -16.83 3.61 -2.53
CA ALA A 57 -16.85 5.07 -2.50
C ALA A 57 -15.59 5.66 -1.86
N LEU A 58 -15.06 5.02 -0.81
CA LEU A 58 -13.80 5.42 -0.18
C LEU A 58 -12.59 5.15 -1.09
N GLU A 59 -12.58 4.04 -1.82
CA GLU A 59 -11.56 3.74 -2.84
C GLU A 59 -11.51 4.84 -3.92
N ILE A 60 -12.68 5.24 -4.44
CA ILE A 60 -12.80 6.31 -5.44
C ILE A 60 -12.30 7.64 -4.87
N GLU A 61 -12.67 7.98 -3.65
CA GLU A 61 -12.19 9.21 -3.01
C GLU A 61 -10.67 9.19 -2.79
N ALA A 62 -10.11 8.06 -2.37
CA ALA A 62 -8.66 7.90 -2.25
C ALA A 62 -7.94 8.06 -3.60
N ALA A 63 -8.49 7.49 -4.67
CA ALA A 63 -7.95 7.67 -6.02
C ALA A 63 -8.01 9.13 -6.49
N ARG A 64 -9.08 9.86 -6.16
CA ARG A 64 -9.20 11.30 -6.46
C ARG A 64 -8.19 12.15 -5.68
N ILE A 65 -7.93 11.82 -4.43
CA ILE A 65 -6.88 12.47 -3.65
C ILE A 65 -5.52 12.16 -4.28
N SER A 66 -5.26 10.91 -4.67
CA SER A 66 -4.01 10.50 -5.30
C SER A 66 -3.73 11.30 -6.58
N ILE A 67 -4.69 11.36 -7.50
CA ILE A 67 -4.50 12.10 -8.76
C ILE A 67 -4.38 13.61 -8.54
N SER A 68 -5.11 14.16 -7.57
CA SER A 68 -5.00 15.58 -7.20
C SER A 68 -3.62 15.91 -6.62
N SER A 69 -3.06 15.00 -5.80
CA SER A 69 -1.70 15.13 -5.25
C SER A 69 -0.66 15.10 -6.36
N LEU A 70 -0.82 14.19 -7.33
CA LEU A 70 0.06 14.11 -8.49
C LEU A 70 -0.02 15.36 -9.37
N ALA A 71 -1.23 15.88 -9.62
CA ALA A 71 -1.44 17.12 -10.35
C ALA A 71 -0.79 18.31 -9.63
N SER A 72 -0.91 18.38 -8.31
CA SER A 72 -0.27 19.40 -7.48
C SER A 72 1.26 19.29 -7.54
N LEU A 73 1.81 18.09 -7.48
CA LEU A 73 3.25 17.83 -7.59
C LEU A 73 3.79 18.25 -8.96
N ALA A 74 3.04 17.97 -10.02
CA ALA A 74 3.38 18.36 -11.40
C ALA A 74 3.50 19.89 -11.59
N THR A 75 2.83 20.69 -10.76
CA THR A 75 2.95 22.18 -10.84
C THR A 75 4.33 22.69 -10.50
N ILE A 76 5.14 21.93 -9.79
CA ILE A 76 6.54 22.25 -9.45
C ILE A 76 7.55 21.46 -10.31
N GLY A 77 7.06 20.78 -11.36
CA GLY A 77 7.91 20.03 -12.28
C GLY A 77 8.31 18.63 -11.78
N GLU A 78 7.69 18.15 -10.70
CA GLU A 78 7.88 16.80 -10.19
C GLU A 78 6.67 15.92 -10.52
N LEU A 79 6.92 14.63 -10.60
CA LEU A 79 5.88 13.60 -10.76
C LEU A 79 6.26 12.38 -9.94
N ASP A 80 5.28 11.53 -9.65
CA ASP A 80 5.46 10.28 -8.94
C ASP A 80 4.62 9.16 -9.57
N HIS A 81 4.79 7.95 -9.07
CA HIS A 81 4.07 6.76 -9.53
C HIS A 81 2.63 6.77 -9.04
N LEU A 82 1.69 6.68 -9.94
CA LEU A 82 0.29 6.51 -9.55
C LEU A 82 -0.11 5.02 -9.48
N GLY A 83 0.43 4.19 -10.38
CA GLY A 83 -0.02 2.81 -10.59
C GLY A 83 0.01 1.96 -9.32
N GLY A 84 1.17 1.83 -8.69
CA GLY A 84 1.30 1.06 -7.44
C GLY A 84 0.46 1.60 -6.29
N GLY A 85 0.23 2.92 -6.27
CA GLY A 85 -0.69 3.55 -5.31
C GLY A 85 -2.14 3.14 -5.54
N LEU A 86 -2.61 3.15 -6.79
CA LEU A 86 -3.97 2.73 -7.14
C LEU A 86 -4.20 1.24 -6.88
N ASP A 87 -3.23 0.40 -7.17
CA ASP A 87 -3.30 -1.05 -6.89
C ASP A 87 -3.41 -1.35 -5.39
N LEU A 88 -2.79 -0.53 -4.54
CA LEU A 88 -2.82 -0.70 -3.09
C LEU A 88 -4.20 -0.35 -2.49
N ILE A 89 -4.90 0.65 -3.03
CA ILE A 89 -6.08 1.25 -2.43
C ILE A 89 -7.17 0.23 -2.06
N PRO A 90 -7.62 -0.72 -2.91
CA PRO A 90 -8.73 -1.60 -2.56
C PRO A 90 -8.42 -2.51 -1.37
N SER A 91 -7.30 -3.20 -1.40
CA SER A 91 -6.91 -4.09 -0.30
C SER A 91 -6.56 -3.33 0.98
N LEU A 92 -5.94 -2.15 0.85
CA LEU A 92 -5.65 -1.30 2.00
C LEU A 92 -6.93 -0.75 2.62
N MET A 93 -7.91 -0.33 1.81
CA MET A 93 -9.18 0.18 2.32
C MET A 93 -9.92 -0.89 3.13
N LEU A 94 -9.93 -2.13 2.67
CA LEU A 94 -10.48 -3.26 3.42
C LEU A 94 -9.70 -3.51 4.72
N THR A 95 -8.36 -3.44 4.67
CA THR A 95 -7.50 -3.56 5.86
C THR A 95 -7.79 -2.46 6.87
N LEU A 96 -7.90 -1.22 6.43
CA LEU A 96 -8.21 -0.07 7.30
C LEU A 96 -9.59 -0.20 7.94
N ALA A 97 -10.57 -0.73 7.20
CA ALA A 97 -11.89 -1.04 7.76
C ALA A 97 -11.85 -2.19 8.80
N ALA A 98 -10.91 -3.11 8.67
CA ALA A 98 -10.72 -4.23 9.60
C ALA A 98 -9.83 -3.87 10.81
N THR A 99 -9.00 -2.85 10.70
CA THR A 99 -8.03 -2.45 11.72
C THR A 99 -8.71 -1.85 12.94
N ASP A 100 -8.32 -2.31 14.14
CA ASP A 100 -8.76 -1.74 15.43
C ASP A 100 -7.59 -1.18 16.25
N TYR A 101 -6.38 -1.23 15.70
CA TYR A 101 -5.12 -0.74 16.29
C TYR A 101 -4.71 -1.38 17.64
N ASP A 102 -5.41 -2.43 18.05
CA ASP A 102 -5.07 -3.21 19.24
C ASP A 102 -4.87 -4.68 18.91
N LYS A 103 -5.83 -5.31 18.22
CA LYS A 103 -5.73 -6.71 17.76
C LYS A 103 -5.30 -6.80 16.31
N VAL A 104 -5.85 -5.94 15.45
CA VAL A 104 -5.61 -5.96 14.02
C VAL A 104 -4.74 -4.78 13.64
N HIS A 105 -3.54 -5.07 13.19
CA HIS A 105 -2.59 -4.09 12.68
C HIS A 105 -2.19 -4.41 11.25
N TYR A 106 -1.55 -3.45 10.62
CA TYR A 106 -1.04 -3.62 9.27
C TYR A 106 0.32 -2.98 9.08
N THR A 107 1.02 -3.40 8.05
CA THR A 107 2.22 -2.76 7.54
C THR A 107 2.26 -2.83 6.01
N ILE A 108 3.11 -2.05 5.39
CA ILE A 108 3.23 -1.95 3.94
C ILE A 108 4.69 -2.13 3.56
N GLU A 109 4.96 -3.16 2.77
CA GLU A 109 6.29 -3.48 2.27
C GLU A 109 6.63 -2.62 1.05
N ASN A 110 5.72 -2.48 0.10
CA ASN A 110 5.87 -1.66 -1.10
C ASN A 110 5.69 -0.17 -0.80
N ALA A 111 6.63 0.38 -0.04
CA ALA A 111 6.55 1.73 0.51
C ALA A 111 6.45 2.84 -0.56
N HIS A 112 6.85 2.57 -1.80
CA HIS A 112 6.69 3.47 -2.94
C HIS A 112 5.22 3.65 -3.38
N ALA A 113 4.30 2.79 -2.94
CA ALA A 113 2.86 2.98 -3.10
C ALA A 113 2.27 4.02 -2.13
N SER A 114 3.11 4.86 -1.55
CA SER A 114 2.77 5.84 -0.50
C SER A 114 1.67 6.82 -0.88
N ILE A 115 1.54 7.19 -2.16
CA ILE A 115 0.45 8.06 -2.59
C ILE A 115 -0.93 7.42 -2.33
N GLY A 116 -1.09 6.12 -2.62
CA GLY A 116 -2.31 5.37 -2.30
C GLY A 116 -2.55 5.25 -0.79
N TYR A 117 -1.47 5.05 -0.02
CA TYR A 117 -1.53 4.97 1.43
C TYR A 117 -2.02 6.28 2.07
N TYR A 118 -1.37 7.41 1.80
CA TYR A 118 -1.78 8.69 2.38
C TYR A 118 -3.15 9.13 1.89
N SER A 119 -3.47 8.85 0.63
CA SER A 119 -4.79 9.16 0.06
C SER A 119 -5.90 8.34 0.69
N SER A 120 -5.66 7.06 1.01
CA SER A 120 -6.61 6.23 1.75
C SER A 120 -6.85 6.78 3.16
N LEU A 121 -5.79 7.21 3.85
CA LEU A 121 -5.92 7.86 5.14
C LEU A 121 -6.64 9.21 5.06
N GLY A 122 -6.43 9.97 3.98
CA GLY A 122 -7.16 11.19 3.69
C GLY A 122 -8.64 10.95 3.43
N ALA A 123 -8.98 9.92 2.64
CA ALA A 123 -10.37 9.53 2.38
C ALA A 123 -11.12 9.10 3.65
N LEU A 124 -10.41 8.51 4.60
CA LEU A 124 -10.95 8.11 5.90
C LEU A 124 -10.97 9.26 6.94
N GLY A 125 -10.39 10.41 6.62
CA GLY A 125 -10.34 11.57 7.50
C GLY A 125 -9.25 11.52 8.60
N PHE A 126 -8.29 10.61 8.51
CA PHE A 126 -7.12 10.60 9.39
C PHE A 126 -6.15 11.73 9.09
N LEU A 127 -6.02 12.04 7.81
CA LEU A 127 -5.23 13.16 7.31
C LEU A 127 -6.17 14.20 6.67
N ASP A 128 -5.80 15.44 6.80
CA ASP A 128 -6.47 16.50 6.07
C ASP A 128 -6.22 16.32 4.56
N ARG A 129 -7.30 16.28 3.78
CA ARG A 129 -7.26 16.06 2.35
C ARG A 129 -6.37 17.05 1.60
N ASP A 130 -6.54 18.34 1.91
CA ASP A 130 -5.79 19.39 1.24
C ASP A 130 -4.30 19.33 1.60
N SER A 131 -3.99 18.91 2.84
CA SER A 131 -2.60 18.66 3.25
C SER A 131 -1.99 17.50 2.47
N VAL A 132 -2.70 16.40 2.23
CA VAL A 132 -2.19 15.31 1.39
C VAL A 132 -1.94 15.82 -0.04
N VAL A 133 -2.91 16.52 -0.63
CA VAL A 133 -2.82 17.04 -2.00
C VAL A 133 -1.64 17.99 -2.19
N HIS A 134 -1.41 18.88 -1.23
CA HIS A 134 -0.42 19.96 -1.41
C HIS A 134 0.94 19.69 -0.79
N GLN A 135 1.07 18.68 0.08
CA GLN A 135 2.31 18.41 0.80
C GLN A 135 2.97 17.08 0.42
N PHE A 136 2.30 16.23 -0.37
CA PHE A 136 2.90 14.96 -0.81
C PHE A 136 4.27 15.21 -1.47
N ARG A 137 5.31 14.54 -0.95
CA ARG A 137 6.73 14.68 -1.33
C ARG A 137 7.34 16.07 -1.14
N ARG A 138 6.65 16.99 -0.51
CA ARG A 138 7.15 18.37 -0.29
C ARG A 138 7.54 18.67 1.14
N GLY A 139 7.29 17.75 2.06
CA GLY A 139 7.56 17.93 3.47
C GLY A 139 7.77 16.61 4.19
N LEU A 140 7.81 16.66 5.50
CA LEU A 140 8.02 15.50 6.35
C LEU A 140 6.73 14.73 6.67
N ASP A 141 5.58 15.36 6.51
CA ASP A 141 4.30 14.80 6.96
C ASP A 141 3.79 13.71 6.02
N VAL A 142 3.96 13.88 4.71
CA VAL A 142 3.54 12.93 3.67
C VAL A 142 4.67 12.70 2.66
N PRO A 143 5.76 12.04 3.06
CA PRO A 143 6.91 11.83 2.20
C PRO A 143 6.62 10.84 1.05
N GLY A 144 7.55 10.71 0.11
CA GLY A 144 7.42 9.82 -1.06
C GLY A 144 7.48 8.32 -0.75
N HIS A 145 7.63 7.92 0.50
CA HIS A 145 7.56 6.55 0.97
C HIS A 145 6.67 6.45 2.20
N VAL A 146 6.10 5.27 2.43
CA VAL A 146 5.24 5.02 3.59
C VAL A 146 5.99 5.35 4.87
N SER A 147 5.41 6.27 5.63
CA SER A 147 5.91 6.71 6.92
C SER A 147 4.81 6.67 7.96
N TRP A 148 5.18 6.66 9.22
CA TRP A 148 4.22 6.76 10.29
C TRP A 148 3.48 8.11 10.20
N VAL A 149 2.17 8.02 10.23
CA VAL A 149 1.23 9.14 10.34
C VAL A 149 0.01 8.68 11.13
N PRO A 150 -0.82 9.60 11.65
CA PRO A 150 -2.05 9.23 12.34
C PRO A 150 -2.94 8.29 11.52
N GLY A 151 -3.43 7.23 12.16
CA GLY A 151 -4.20 6.16 11.50
C GLY A 151 -3.38 5.22 10.64
N GLY A 152 -2.11 5.51 10.42
CA GLY A 152 -1.22 4.77 9.56
C GLY A 152 -0.51 3.60 10.25
N THR A 153 0.36 2.94 9.48
CA THR A 153 1.28 1.93 10.00
C THR A 153 2.26 2.55 10.98
N GLN A 154 2.67 1.80 11.99
CA GLN A 154 3.65 2.25 12.98
C GLN A 154 5.10 2.14 12.48
N LEU A 155 5.30 1.56 11.32
CA LEU A 155 6.60 1.21 10.77
C LEU A 155 6.82 1.94 9.44
N ASN A 156 7.96 2.59 9.31
CA ASN A 156 8.33 3.24 8.07
C ASN A 156 8.90 2.21 7.09
N GLY A 157 8.40 2.23 5.87
CA GLY A 157 8.93 1.45 4.75
C GLY A 157 10.01 2.22 3.97
N GLY A 158 10.58 1.57 2.96
CA GLY A 158 11.53 2.23 2.05
C GLY A 158 12.41 1.28 1.26
N ARG A 159 12.67 0.09 1.77
CA ARG A 159 13.46 -0.93 1.09
C ARG A 159 12.60 -2.16 0.85
N LEU A 160 12.54 -2.58 -0.41
CA LEU A 160 11.78 -3.76 -0.82
C LEU A 160 12.23 -5.02 -0.08
N GLY A 161 11.28 -5.81 0.36
CA GLY A 161 11.48 -7.06 1.10
C GLY A 161 11.77 -6.91 2.59
N VAL A 162 12.24 -5.75 3.05
CA VAL A 162 12.62 -5.53 4.46
C VAL A 162 11.42 -5.56 5.40
N MET A 163 10.28 -5.05 4.96
CA MET A 163 9.10 -4.99 5.81
C MET A 163 8.44 -6.35 6.03
N ILE A 164 8.75 -7.37 5.24
CA ILE A 164 8.26 -8.75 5.43
C ILE A 164 8.78 -9.35 6.75
N PRO A 165 10.09 -9.43 7.02
CA PRO A 165 10.58 -9.87 8.33
C PRO A 165 10.23 -8.92 9.48
N VAL A 166 10.07 -7.62 9.21
CA VAL A 166 9.60 -6.65 10.21
C VAL A 166 8.15 -6.94 10.59
N ALA A 167 7.28 -7.26 9.63
CA ALA A 167 5.91 -7.68 9.89
C ALA A 167 5.85 -8.97 10.74
N ALA A 168 6.76 -9.92 10.49
CA ALA A 168 6.89 -11.11 11.33
C ALA A 168 7.26 -10.75 12.79
N GLY A 169 8.21 -9.85 13.00
CA GLY A 169 8.55 -9.33 14.32
C GLY A 169 7.37 -8.59 14.99
N GLN A 170 6.61 -7.81 14.24
CA GLN A 170 5.40 -7.15 14.73
C GLN A 170 4.35 -8.17 15.16
N ALA A 171 4.05 -9.17 14.34
CA ALA A 171 3.10 -10.23 14.66
C ALA A 171 3.51 -11.04 15.91
N MET A 172 4.80 -11.32 16.04
CA MET A 172 5.34 -11.99 17.25
C MET A 172 5.12 -11.14 18.50
N GLY A 173 5.45 -9.86 18.45
CA GLY A 173 5.28 -8.94 19.59
C GLY A 173 3.81 -8.72 19.96
N MET A 174 2.94 -8.63 18.96
CA MET A 174 1.50 -8.47 19.18
C MET A 174 0.88 -9.73 19.78
N ARG A 175 1.18 -10.89 19.23
CA ARG A 175 0.69 -12.18 19.76
C ARG A 175 1.11 -12.41 21.22
N ALA A 176 2.32 -12.01 21.59
CA ALA A 176 2.80 -12.13 22.97
C ALA A 176 1.95 -11.29 23.95
N ARG A 177 1.34 -10.19 23.48
CA ARG A 177 0.45 -9.32 24.27
C ARG A 177 -1.01 -9.77 24.19
N ASN A 178 -1.43 -10.19 23.00
CA ASN A 178 -2.80 -10.58 22.72
C ASN A 178 -2.81 -11.76 21.73
N PRO A 179 -3.17 -12.99 22.19
CA PRO A 179 -3.24 -14.18 21.32
C PRO A 179 -4.25 -14.06 20.16
N GLN A 180 -5.19 -13.11 20.23
CA GLN A 180 -6.18 -12.84 19.18
C GLN A 180 -5.70 -11.77 18.20
N SER A 181 -4.42 -11.40 18.23
CA SER A 181 -3.87 -10.40 17.31
C SER A 181 -3.70 -10.96 15.90
N TRP A 182 -3.78 -10.08 14.92
CA TRP A 182 -3.58 -10.35 13.51
C TRP A 182 -2.84 -9.19 12.85
N VAL A 183 -1.85 -9.50 12.01
CA VAL A 183 -1.12 -8.51 11.23
C VAL A 183 -1.32 -8.77 9.75
N VAL A 184 -1.63 -7.71 9.00
CA VAL A 184 -1.72 -7.73 7.54
C VAL A 184 -0.52 -6.96 6.96
N CYS A 185 0.25 -7.59 6.09
CA CYS A 185 1.39 -6.98 5.40
C CYS A 185 1.11 -6.88 3.91
N HIS A 186 0.92 -5.67 3.40
CA HIS A 186 0.81 -5.45 1.96
C HIS A 186 2.20 -5.51 1.34
N CYS A 187 2.37 -6.29 0.29
CA CYS A 187 3.64 -6.44 -0.42
C CYS A 187 3.45 -6.41 -1.94
N GLY A 188 4.45 -5.90 -2.63
CA GLY A 188 4.44 -5.78 -4.08
C GLY A 188 5.19 -6.92 -4.78
N ASP A 189 5.11 -6.92 -6.11
CA ASP A 189 5.74 -7.91 -7.00
C ASP A 189 7.27 -8.02 -6.80
N ALA A 190 7.94 -6.95 -6.41
CA ALA A 190 9.40 -6.95 -6.24
C ALA A 190 9.83 -7.33 -4.82
N GLY A 191 8.98 -7.14 -3.82
CA GLY A 191 9.38 -7.32 -2.42
C GLY A 191 9.65 -8.77 -2.06
N TRP A 192 8.84 -9.70 -2.56
CA TRP A 192 8.92 -11.11 -2.22
C TRP A 192 10.21 -11.79 -2.68
N ILE A 193 10.85 -11.28 -3.73
CA ILE A 193 12.09 -11.85 -4.29
C ILE A 193 13.36 -11.40 -3.55
N ALA A 194 13.25 -10.41 -2.69
CA ALA A 194 14.38 -9.96 -1.90
C ALA A 194 14.79 -11.05 -0.88
N GLY A 195 16.09 -11.28 -0.72
CA GLY A 195 16.59 -12.37 0.12
C GLY A 195 16.08 -12.32 1.56
N GLN A 196 15.91 -11.13 2.14
CA GLN A 196 15.35 -10.95 3.47
C GLN A 196 13.86 -11.31 3.57
N ALA A 197 13.11 -11.23 2.47
CA ALA A 197 11.70 -11.63 2.44
C ALA A 197 11.54 -13.13 2.71
N LEU A 198 12.37 -13.95 2.11
CA LEU A 198 12.37 -15.41 2.33
C LEU A 198 12.61 -15.74 3.81
N ASN A 199 13.54 -15.02 4.46
CA ASN A 199 13.75 -15.16 5.91
C ASN A 199 12.51 -14.75 6.71
N GLY A 200 11.79 -13.74 6.27
CA GLY A 200 10.55 -13.28 6.90
C GLY A 200 9.41 -14.29 6.78
N PHE A 201 9.24 -14.92 5.62
CA PHE A 201 8.27 -15.99 5.41
C PHE A 201 8.58 -17.20 6.29
N ASN A 202 9.82 -17.66 6.28
CA ASN A 202 10.27 -18.77 7.13
C ASN A 202 10.11 -18.44 8.62
N ALA A 203 10.39 -17.23 9.06
CA ALA A 203 10.18 -16.80 10.45
C ALA A 203 8.69 -16.78 10.83
N ALA A 204 7.81 -16.43 9.90
CA ALA A 204 6.37 -16.46 10.12
C ALA A 204 5.86 -17.88 10.35
N ASP A 205 6.33 -18.84 9.57
CA ASP A 205 5.99 -20.26 9.71
C ASP A 205 6.55 -20.85 11.01
N ILE A 206 7.86 -20.80 11.22
CA ILE A 206 8.49 -21.35 12.46
C ILE A 206 7.90 -20.73 13.72
N GLY A 207 7.57 -19.42 13.65
CA GLY A 207 6.94 -18.70 14.73
C GLY A 207 5.45 -19.00 14.91
N ASN A 208 4.79 -19.71 13.99
CA ASN A 208 3.33 -19.89 13.93
C ASN A 208 2.62 -18.51 14.05
N LEU A 209 3.06 -17.53 13.27
CA LEU A 209 2.66 -16.13 13.48
C LEU A 209 1.29 -15.81 12.85
N PRO A 210 0.45 -15.00 13.52
CA PRO A 210 -0.83 -14.53 12.99
C PRO A 210 -0.61 -13.44 11.95
N LEU A 211 -0.04 -13.81 10.80
CA LEU A 211 0.41 -12.91 9.78
C LEU A 211 -0.16 -13.28 8.41
N THR A 212 -0.72 -12.30 7.74
CA THR A 212 -1.21 -12.42 6.36
C THR A 212 -0.47 -11.44 5.47
N PHE A 213 0.07 -11.93 4.37
CA PHE A 213 0.63 -11.13 3.30
C PHE A 213 -0.45 -10.90 2.23
N VAL A 214 -0.56 -9.68 1.71
CA VAL A 214 -1.45 -9.35 0.59
C VAL A 214 -0.59 -8.91 -0.58
N MET A 215 -0.54 -9.74 -1.62
CA MET A 215 0.26 -9.45 -2.80
C MET A 215 -0.45 -8.44 -3.72
N GLN A 216 0.14 -7.26 -3.91
CA GLN A 216 -0.24 -6.38 -5.01
C GLN A 216 0.46 -6.85 -6.27
N ARG A 217 -0.31 -7.40 -7.19
CA ARG A 217 0.21 -7.97 -8.42
C ARG A 217 -0.13 -7.11 -9.61
N ASN A 218 0.78 -6.21 -9.98
CA ASN A 218 0.64 -5.38 -11.17
C ASN A 218 1.52 -5.82 -12.35
N GLY A 219 2.42 -6.78 -12.16
CA GLY A 219 3.27 -7.32 -13.22
C GLY A 219 4.41 -6.39 -13.66
N ILE A 220 4.62 -5.30 -12.94
CA ILE A 220 5.62 -4.28 -13.27
C ILE A 220 6.53 -4.07 -12.06
N GLN A 221 7.84 -4.08 -12.32
CA GLN A 221 8.84 -3.73 -11.33
C GLN A 221 9.61 -2.52 -11.83
N LEU A 222 9.42 -1.39 -11.18
CA LEU A 222 9.91 -0.09 -11.58
C LEU A 222 9.36 0.28 -12.97
N SER A 223 10.18 0.25 -14.01
CA SER A 223 9.82 0.60 -15.39
C SER A 223 9.82 -0.59 -16.34
N ASP A 224 9.92 -1.82 -15.85
CA ASP A 224 9.93 -3.02 -16.68
C ASP A 224 8.97 -4.10 -16.18
N SER A 225 8.64 -5.05 -17.03
CA SER A 225 7.78 -6.16 -16.67
C SER A 225 8.49 -7.16 -15.75
N ASN A 226 7.74 -7.81 -14.87
CA ASN A 226 8.25 -8.89 -14.04
C ASN A 226 9.03 -9.94 -14.84
N LYS A 227 8.61 -10.20 -16.08
CA LYS A 227 9.27 -11.15 -16.98
C LYS A 227 10.74 -10.84 -17.23
N ASN A 228 11.09 -9.56 -17.29
CA ASN A 228 12.47 -9.14 -17.54
C ASN A 228 13.30 -9.06 -16.25
N VAL A 229 12.67 -8.91 -15.12
CA VAL A 229 13.33 -8.81 -13.81
C VAL A 229 13.42 -10.18 -13.14
N MET A 230 12.29 -10.85 -12.98
CA MET A 230 12.21 -12.19 -12.41
C MET A 230 10.90 -12.87 -12.81
N ASP A 231 10.96 -13.71 -13.84
CA ASP A 231 9.81 -14.46 -14.34
C ASP A 231 9.63 -15.75 -13.54
N LYS A 232 9.23 -15.60 -12.28
CA LYS A 232 8.93 -16.73 -11.39
C LYS A 232 7.57 -16.53 -10.71
N ASP A 233 6.85 -17.64 -10.61
CA ASP A 233 5.67 -17.68 -9.75
C ASP A 233 6.11 -17.69 -8.29
N PRO A 234 5.68 -16.72 -7.46
CA PRO A 234 6.05 -16.69 -6.05
C PRO A 234 5.42 -17.83 -5.25
N ARG A 235 4.27 -18.34 -5.65
CA ARG A 235 3.48 -19.30 -4.86
C ARG A 235 4.27 -20.52 -4.42
N PRO A 236 4.90 -21.31 -5.31
CA PRO A 236 5.66 -22.50 -4.88
C PRO A 236 6.83 -22.15 -3.95
N ILE A 237 7.42 -20.98 -4.10
CA ILE A 237 8.56 -20.53 -3.29
C ILE A 237 8.07 -20.15 -1.89
N VAL A 238 7.00 -19.39 -1.81
CA VAL A 238 6.40 -18.93 -0.55
C VAL A 238 5.81 -20.10 0.23
N GLU A 239 5.16 -21.06 -0.45
CA GLU A 239 4.67 -22.31 0.15
C GLU A 239 5.81 -23.17 0.69
N ALA A 240 6.94 -23.24 0.00
CA ALA A 240 8.14 -23.92 0.49
C ALA A 240 8.72 -23.28 1.77
N MET A 241 8.40 -22.01 2.04
CA MET A 241 8.74 -21.30 3.27
C MET A 241 7.66 -21.44 4.37
N GLY A 242 6.63 -22.27 4.15
CA GLY A 242 5.59 -22.57 5.13
C GLY A 242 4.41 -21.58 5.16
N VAL A 243 4.29 -20.67 4.19
CA VAL A 243 3.18 -19.73 4.09
C VAL A 243 2.11 -20.27 3.13
N GLU A 244 0.88 -20.42 3.61
CA GLU A 244 -0.22 -20.94 2.80
C GLU A 244 -0.75 -19.90 1.82
N ILE A 245 -1.05 -20.32 0.58
CA ILE A 245 -1.61 -19.45 -0.44
C ILE A 245 -3.14 -19.48 -0.40
N ILE A 246 -3.75 -18.30 -0.43
CA ILE A 246 -5.18 -18.07 -0.64
C ILE A 246 -5.31 -17.32 -1.95
N GLU A 247 -5.79 -18.00 -2.99
CA GLU A 247 -5.95 -17.38 -4.31
C GLU A 247 -7.23 -16.57 -4.38
N THR A 248 -7.15 -15.43 -5.06
CA THR A 248 -8.30 -14.63 -5.51
C THR A 248 -8.18 -14.36 -7.00
N THR A 249 -9.28 -14.03 -7.65
CA THR A 249 -9.25 -13.67 -9.06
C THR A 249 -8.73 -12.26 -9.26
N SER A 250 -9.04 -11.34 -8.35
CA SER A 250 -8.67 -9.94 -8.45
C SER A 250 -8.59 -9.27 -7.07
N LEU A 251 -7.72 -8.27 -6.93
CA LEU A 251 -7.72 -7.35 -5.77
C LEU A 251 -8.92 -6.40 -5.77
N PHE A 252 -9.60 -6.24 -6.90
CA PHE A 252 -10.66 -5.26 -7.12
C PHE A 252 -12.07 -5.82 -6.91
N ASP A 253 -12.23 -7.10 -6.62
CA ASP A 253 -13.49 -7.69 -6.17
C ASP A 253 -13.55 -7.63 -4.64
N THR A 254 -14.26 -6.63 -4.13
CA THR A 254 -14.37 -6.37 -2.69
C THR A 254 -14.97 -7.55 -1.93
N ALA A 255 -15.96 -8.25 -2.52
CA ALA A 255 -16.61 -9.38 -1.87
C ALA A 255 -15.70 -10.60 -1.81
N GLU A 256 -15.01 -10.93 -2.90
CA GLU A 256 -14.03 -12.00 -2.96
C GLU A 256 -12.85 -11.73 -2.01
N MET A 257 -12.31 -10.51 -2.04
CA MET A 257 -11.22 -10.11 -1.15
C MET A 257 -11.63 -10.21 0.32
N PHE A 258 -12.85 -9.84 0.67
CA PHE A 258 -13.33 -10.01 2.04
C PHE A 258 -13.37 -11.49 2.47
N GLN A 259 -13.80 -12.39 1.59
CA GLN A 259 -13.77 -13.84 1.88
C GLN A 259 -12.34 -14.36 2.05
N ALA A 260 -11.40 -13.87 1.25
CA ALA A 260 -9.99 -14.19 1.41
C ALA A 260 -9.43 -13.67 2.76
N TYR A 261 -9.78 -12.44 3.15
CA TYR A 261 -9.41 -11.89 4.46
C TYR A 261 -10.00 -12.69 5.61
N LYS A 262 -11.25 -13.13 5.50
CA LYS A 262 -11.91 -13.98 6.50
C LYS A 262 -11.19 -15.32 6.65
N GLN A 263 -10.86 -15.96 5.53
CA GLN A 263 -10.10 -17.21 5.53
C GLN A 263 -8.70 -17.00 6.12
N ALA A 264 -8.01 -15.94 5.73
CA ALA A 264 -6.69 -15.60 6.23
C ALA A 264 -6.69 -15.32 7.74
N ASN A 265 -7.68 -14.58 8.23
CA ASN A 265 -7.86 -14.34 9.66
C ASN A 265 -8.07 -15.64 10.43
N ALA A 266 -8.92 -16.54 9.95
CA ALA A 266 -9.13 -17.84 10.59
C ALA A 266 -7.83 -18.67 10.68
N ARG A 267 -7.02 -18.70 9.60
CA ARG A 267 -5.71 -19.35 9.58
C ARG A 267 -4.73 -18.68 10.55
N ALA A 268 -4.73 -17.35 10.58
CA ALA A 268 -3.89 -16.59 11.51
C ALA A 268 -4.19 -16.94 12.98
N MET A 269 -5.47 -17.14 13.33
CA MET A 269 -5.85 -17.57 14.68
C MET A 269 -5.37 -19.00 15.02
N GLU A 270 -5.13 -19.82 14.00
CA GLU A 270 -4.51 -21.15 14.13
C GLU A 270 -2.96 -21.08 14.14
N GLY A 271 -2.37 -19.90 14.01
CA GLY A 271 -0.93 -19.71 13.92
C GLY A 271 -0.35 -20.09 12.54
N ARG A 272 -1.15 -20.03 11.50
CA ARG A 272 -0.79 -20.40 10.13
C ARG A 272 -0.67 -19.14 9.27
N PRO A 273 0.55 -18.73 8.92
CA PRO A 273 0.73 -17.56 8.07
C PRO A 273 0.19 -17.81 6.66
N THR A 274 -0.37 -16.79 6.04
CA THR A 274 -1.00 -16.88 4.72
C THR A 274 -0.52 -15.80 3.78
N MET A 275 -0.64 -16.04 2.48
CA MET A 275 -0.53 -15.01 1.45
C MET A 275 -1.79 -15.01 0.59
N ILE A 276 -2.48 -13.89 0.54
CA ILE A 276 -3.56 -13.64 -0.42
C ILE A 276 -2.90 -13.25 -1.75
N TYR A 277 -3.16 -14.06 -2.77
CA TYR A 277 -2.52 -13.93 -4.08
C TYR A 277 -3.57 -13.77 -5.18
N PRO A 278 -3.66 -12.59 -5.82
CA PRO A 278 -4.53 -12.41 -6.98
C PRO A 278 -3.93 -13.14 -8.19
N THR A 279 -4.72 -13.98 -8.84
CA THR A 279 -4.28 -14.70 -10.04
C THR A 279 -4.33 -13.82 -11.29
N GLY A 280 -5.23 -12.84 -11.32
CA GLY A 280 -5.33 -11.83 -12.37
C GLY A 280 -4.53 -10.56 -12.07
N TYR A 281 -4.24 -9.81 -13.12
CA TYR A 281 -3.66 -8.47 -13.04
C TYR A 281 -4.75 -7.40 -12.99
N SER A 282 -4.35 -6.15 -12.78
CA SER A 282 -5.22 -4.97 -12.72
C SER A 282 -5.75 -4.58 -14.10
N SER A 283 -6.71 -5.34 -14.61
CA SER A 283 -7.40 -5.11 -15.89
C SER A 283 -8.77 -5.79 -15.90
N ALA A 284 -9.58 -5.46 -16.91
CA ALA A 284 -10.92 -6.02 -17.07
C ALA A 284 -10.93 -7.56 -17.25
N ASP A 285 -9.95 -8.09 -17.95
CA ASP A 285 -9.81 -9.53 -18.25
C ASP A 285 -8.77 -10.24 -17.36
N GLY A 286 -8.06 -9.49 -16.52
CA GLY A 286 -7.04 -10.01 -15.63
C GLY A 286 -5.77 -10.51 -16.31
N THR A 287 -5.61 -10.32 -17.63
CA THR A 287 -4.48 -10.92 -18.39
C THR A 287 -3.20 -10.11 -18.36
N LYS A 288 -3.31 -8.79 -18.16
CA LYS A 288 -2.19 -7.85 -18.08
C LYS A 288 -2.63 -6.59 -17.34
N VAL A 289 -1.68 -5.81 -16.87
CA VAL A 289 -2.00 -4.49 -16.30
C VAL A 289 -2.56 -3.57 -17.38
N ASP A 290 -3.66 -2.91 -17.06
CA ASP A 290 -4.31 -1.88 -17.88
C ASP A 290 -4.67 -0.66 -17.03
N PHE A 291 -3.84 0.35 -17.12
CA PHE A 291 -4.05 1.59 -16.37
C PHE A 291 -5.23 2.42 -16.87
N ASN A 292 -5.62 2.30 -18.13
CA ASN A 292 -6.81 2.98 -18.60
C ASN A 292 -8.04 2.40 -17.92
N TRP A 293 -8.13 1.07 -17.86
CA TRP A 293 -9.17 0.40 -17.09
C TRP A 293 -9.14 0.82 -15.61
N LEU A 294 -7.95 0.88 -15.01
CA LEU A 294 -7.78 1.27 -13.60
C LEU A 294 -8.25 2.71 -13.37
N ALA A 295 -7.86 3.63 -14.24
CA ALA A 295 -8.27 5.03 -14.17
C ALA A 295 -9.79 5.20 -14.39
N GLU A 296 -10.39 4.44 -15.31
CA GLU A 296 -11.83 4.42 -15.53
C GLU A 296 -12.57 3.86 -14.32
N ARG A 297 -12.08 2.75 -13.75
CA ARG A 297 -12.67 2.13 -12.56
C ARG A 297 -12.74 3.09 -11.37
N PHE A 298 -11.73 3.92 -11.19
CA PHE A 298 -11.69 4.93 -10.13
C PHE A 298 -12.33 6.27 -10.55
N GLY A 299 -12.76 6.42 -11.80
CA GLY A 299 -13.39 7.65 -12.31
C GLY A 299 -12.43 8.84 -12.35
N ILE A 300 -11.14 8.60 -12.64
CA ILE A 300 -10.07 9.62 -12.73
C ILE A 300 -9.42 9.66 -14.13
N ALA A 301 -10.02 9.05 -15.14
CA ALA A 301 -9.42 8.93 -16.46
C ALA A 301 -9.14 10.30 -17.13
N ALA A 302 -10.04 11.26 -16.96
CA ALA A 302 -9.88 12.60 -17.55
C ALA A 302 -8.71 13.37 -16.89
N GLU A 303 -8.55 13.27 -15.58
CA GLU A 303 -7.46 13.89 -14.83
C GLU A 303 -6.11 13.25 -15.19
N VAL A 304 -6.09 11.93 -15.33
CA VAL A 304 -4.93 11.18 -15.82
C VAL A 304 -4.51 11.64 -17.20
N GLU A 305 -5.45 11.72 -18.14
CA GLU A 305 -5.18 12.20 -19.51
C GLU A 305 -4.67 13.65 -19.53
N ALA A 306 -5.26 14.51 -18.72
CA ALA A 306 -4.84 15.91 -18.64
C ALA A 306 -3.40 16.06 -18.16
N ILE A 307 -2.98 15.26 -17.16
CA ILE A 307 -1.61 15.29 -16.64
C ILE A 307 -0.64 14.69 -17.67
N THR A 308 -0.96 13.52 -18.23
CA THR A 308 -0.08 12.82 -19.18
C THR A 308 0.12 13.63 -20.44
N SER A 309 -0.93 14.24 -20.98
CA SER A 309 -0.85 15.10 -22.17
C SER A 309 -0.04 16.38 -21.92
N LYS A 310 -0.27 17.01 -20.76
CA LYS A 310 0.41 18.27 -20.42
C LYS A 310 1.91 18.09 -20.18
N HIS A 311 2.30 16.99 -19.60
CA HIS A 311 3.70 16.74 -19.17
C HIS A 311 4.45 15.78 -20.11
N GLY A 312 3.82 15.28 -21.17
CA GLY A 312 4.44 14.33 -22.11
C GLY A 312 4.82 12.99 -21.45
N VAL A 313 4.05 12.56 -20.46
CA VAL A 313 4.36 11.42 -19.61
C VAL A 313 3.34 10.31 -19.79
N SER A 314 3.75 9.04 -19.68
CA SER A 314 2.85 7.90 -19.64
C SER A 314 2.69 7.42 -18.20
N MET A 315 1.47 7.18 -17.75
CA MET A 315 1.20 6.67 -16.40
C MET A 315 1.60 5.20 -16.19
N TYR A 316 1.97 4.55 -17.26
CA TYR A 316 2.44 3.15 -17.25
C TYR A 316 3.88 2.99 -16.78
N GLN A 317 4.58 4.10 -16.62
CA GLN A 317 5.99 4.04 -16.31
C GLN A 317 6.28 4.82 -15.06
N GLU A 318 6.92 4.15 -14.19
CA GLU A 318 7.04 4.55 -12.81
C GLU A 318 8.15 5.58 -12.56
N ILE A 319 8.98 5.91 -13.54
CA ILE A 319 10.02 6.92 -13.37
C ILE A 319 9.91 7.99 -14.41
N TRP A 320 9.86 9.20 -13.96
CA TRP A 320 9.73 10.39 -14.77
C TRP A 320 10.96 11.27 -14.67
N VAL A 321 11.72 11.27 -15.72
CA VAL A 321 12.54 12.42 -16.07
C VAL A 321 11.75 13.16 -17.16
N PRO A 322 11.50 14.46 -17.07
CA PRO A 322 10.80 15.20 -18.11
C PRO A 322 11.42 14.90 -19.48
N GLY A 323 10.65 14.25 -20.37
CA GLY A 323 11.06 13.93 -21.73
C GLY A 323 11.84 12.63 -21.93
N ALA A 324 12.08 11.82 -20.89
CA ALA A 324 12.76 10.54 -21.05
C ALA A 324 12.03 9.44 -20.29
N MET A 325 11.62 8.41 -21.01
CA MET A 325 11.21 7.14 -20.45
C MET A 325 12.43 6.26 -20.32
N MET A 326 12.74 5.84 -19.10
CA MET A 326 13.89 4.98 -18.87
C MET A 326 13.41 3.57 -18.57
N SER A 327 13.64 2.67 -19.50
CA SER A 327 13.59 1.24 -19.27
C SER A 327 14.94 0.75 -18.74
N TYR A 328 14.98 -0.44 -18.14
CA TYR A 328 16.25 -1.09 -17.78
C TYR A 328 17.22 -1.21 -18.97
N ARG A 329 16.70 -1.14 -20.20
CA ARG A 329 17.49 -1.15 -21.43
C ARG A 329 18.20 0.17 -21.71
N ASP A 330 17.78 1.23 -21.04
CA ASP A 330 18.31 2.59 -21.21
C ASP A 330 19.22 3.02 -20.04
N ILE A 331 19.77 2.05 -19.29
CA ILE A 331 20.69 2.30 -18.18
C ILE A 331 21.93 3.11 -18.63
N GLY A 332 22.42 2.92 -19.85
CA GLY A 332 23.53 3.67 -20.39
C GLY A 332 23.23 5.18 -20.42
N PRO A 333 22.16 5.62 -21.09
CA PRO A 333 21.73 7.02 -21.07
C PRO A 333 21.41 7.55 -19.67
N MET A 334 20.89 6.70 -18.78
CA MET A 334 20.63 7.08 -17.38
C MET A 334 21.91 7.38 -16.62
N LEU A 335 22.93 6.55 -16.77
CA LEU A 335 24.26 6.78 -16.17
C LEU A 335 24.91 8.04 -16.75
N GLU A 336 24.74 8.30 -18.04
CA GLU A 336 25.22 9.53 -18.65
C GLU A 336 24.48 10.75 -18.11
N CYS A 337 23.16 10.70 -17.93
CA CYS A 337 22.39 11.77 -17.28
C CYS A 337 22.80 11.98 -15.82
N LEU A 338 23.03 10.91 -15.06
CA LEU A 338 23.50 11.00 -13.67
C LEU A 338 24.93 11.57 -13.59
N LEU A 339 25.80 11.20 -14.51
CA LEU A 339 27.14 11.77 -14.61
C LEU A 339 27.11 13.26 -14.98
N LEU A 340 26.24 13.64 -15.94
CA LEU A 340 26.04 15.03 -16.33
C LEU A 340 25.45 15.89 -15.20
N VAL A 341 24.56 15.35 -14.39
CA VAL A 341 23.99 16.04 -13.22
C VAL A 341 25.05 16.27 -12.15
N ASN A 342 25.96 15.31 -11.94
CA ASN A 342 27.05 15.45 -10.98
C ASN A 342 28.16 16.40 -11.45
N ASP A 343 28.26 16.65 -12.76
CA ASP A 343 29.23 17.60 -13.34
C ASP A 343 28.67 19.04 -13.43
N LEU A 344 27.40 19.25 -13.10
CA LEU A 344 26.83 20.59 -13.06
C LEU A 344 27.29 21.34 -11.79
N PRO A 345 27.68 22.64 -11.90
CA PRO A 345 28.03 23.44 -10.74
C PRO A 345 26.83 23.54 -9.78
N GLY A 346 26.96 22.96 -8.61
CA GLY A 346 25.90 22.88 -7.58
C GLY A 346 25.24 21.50 -7.45
N GLY A 347 25.63 20.52 -8.24
CA GLY A 347 25.23 19.13 -8.06
C GLY A 347 26.13 18.41 -7.05
N GLU A 348 26.06 18.79 -5.79
CA GLU A 348 26.51 17.94 -4.70
C GLU A 348 25.34 17.05 -4.30
N GLY A 349 25.42 15.78 -4.73
CA GLY A 349 24.44 14.73 -4.48
C GLY A 349 24.43 14.21 -3.05
#